data_24d8ccc4f9f3441020b54cbb79b06cf1
#
_entry.id   24d8ccc4f9f3441020b54cbb79b06cf1
#
_cell.length_a   1.000
_cell.length_b   1.000
_cell.length_c   1.000
_cell.angle_alpha   90.00
_cell.angle_beta   90.00
_cell.angle_gamma   90.00
#
_symmetry.space_group_name_H-M   'P 1'
#
loop_
_entity.id
_entity.type
_entity.pdbx_description
1 polymer ?
#
loop_
_entity_poly.entity_id
_entity_poly.type
_entity_poly.pdbx_seq_one_letter_code
_entity_poly.pdbx_strand_id
1 'polypeptide(L)'
;VTDVPGARLLDVVAVMDTLRSPGGCPWDAQQTHESLKPYLLEEAYEAYAAIEGGDRKDLREELGDVLLQVVFHARLAQEHDEPWSIDDVAADLVDKLVRRHPHVFAGAPADDLDATWEQMKQAEKGRTSVTEGVPLGQPALSLAAKLQKRGARVGVPLPSYGGAAGELWSLVARCRAEGLDPEAELRRVSRDYRDRLAAIEADLLAEGTDPAALTEADWLARWS
;
A
#
# COMPACT_ATOMS: atom_id res chain seq x y z
N VAL A 1 -27.82 4.60 -20.21
CA VAL A 1 -26.71 4.15 -19.36
C VAL A 1 -26.37 2.75 -19.80
N THR A 2 -25.26 2.60 -20.47
CA THR A 2 -24.78 1.31 -20.98
C THR A 2 -24.41 0.43 -19.78
N ASP A 3 -24.96 -0.78 -19.71
CA ASP A 3 -24.67 -1.81 -18.70
C ASP A 3 -23.26 -2.45 -18.88
N VAL A 4 -22.29 -1.64 -19.33
CA VAL A 4 -20.91 -2.08 -19.47
C VAL A 4 -20.23 -1.94 -18.12
N PRO A 5 -19.69 -3.05 -17.55
CA PRO A 5 -18.90 -2.95 -16.32
C PRO A 5 -17.77 -1.91 -16.47
N GLY A 6 -17.65 -1.02 -15.49
CA GLY A 6 -16.66 0.05 -15.52
C GLY A 6 -17.13 1.37 -16.17
N ALA A 7 -18.31 1.47 -16.75
CA ALA A 7 -18.80 2.72 -17.36
C ALA A 7 -18.80 3.92 -16.38
N ARG A 8 -18.99 3.66 -15.07
CA ARG A 8 -18.94 4.69 -14.03
C ARG A 8 -17.57 5.30 -13.80
N LEU A 9 -16.49 4.64 -14.24
CA LEU A 9 -15.14 5.23 -14.18
C LEU A 9 -15.04 6.50 -15.03
N LEU A 10 -15.76 6.57 -16.15
CA LEU A 10 -15.83 7.77 -16.99
C LEU A 10 -16.58 8.92 -16.28
N ASP A 11 -17.59 8.60 -15.47
CA ASP A 11 -18.30 9.61 -14.67
C ASP A 11 -17.34 10.22 -13.62
N VAL A 12 -16.48 9.41 -12.97
CA VAL A 12 -15.48 9.91 -12.02
C VAL A 12 -14.48 10.85 -12.70
N VAL A 13 -14.00 10.49 -13.90
CA VAL A 13 -13.12 11.35 -14.70
C VAL A 13 -13.77 12.68 -15.05
N ALA A 14 -15.02 12.66 -15.50
CA ALA A 14 -15.77 13.87 -15.86
C ALA A 14 -16.06 14.76 -14.65
N VAL A 15 -16.38 14.17 -13.49
CA VAL A 15 -16.58 14.89 -12.23
C VAL A 15 -15.28 15.59 -11.80
N MET A 16 -14.15 14.88 -11.84
CA MET A 16 -12.85 15.46 -11.47
C MET A 16 -12.46 16.62 -12.42
N ASP A 17 -12.68 16.45 -13.71
CA ASP A 17 -12.47 17.55 -14.68
C ASP A 17 -13.32 18.77 -14.35
N THR A 18 -14.60 18.58 -14.00
CA THR A 18 -15.51 19.65 -13.59
C THR A 18 -15.03 20.33 -12.31
N LEU A 19 -14.62 19.57 -11.30
CA LEU A 19 -14.16 20.11 -10.02
C LEU A 19 -12.91 20.99 -10.18
N ARG A 20 -12.01 20.62 -11.08
CA ARG A 20 -10.76 21.34 -11.32
C ARG A 20 -10.82 22.41 -12.39
N SER A 21 -11.88 22.46 -13.19
CA SER A 21 -12.08 23.46 -14.24
C SER A 21 -12.53 24.84 -13.69
N PRO A 22 -12.40 25.93 -14.47
CA PRO A 22 -12.90 27.24 -14.07
C PRO A 22 -14.36 27.19 -13.65
N GLY A 23 -14.67 27.68 -12.44
CA GLY A 23 -16.00 27.60 -11.85
C GLY A 23 -16.25 26.33 -11.02
N GLY A 24 -15.29 25.41 -10.95
CA GLY A 24 -15.33 24.23 -10.09
C GLY A 24 -14.98 24.52 -8.63
N CYS A 25 -14.37 23.57 -7.96
CA CYS A 25 -14.02 23.68 -6.55
C CYS A 25 -12.72 24.49 -6.34
N PRO A 26 -12.72 25.57 -5.55
CA PRO A 26 -11.51 26.35 -5.30
C PRO A 26 -10.40 25.58 -4.57
N TRP A 27 -10.75 24.59 -3.76
CA TRP A 27 -9.79 23.74 -3.07
C TRP A 27 -9.09 22.80 -4.06
N ASP A 28 -9.88 22.12 -4.92
CA ASP A 28 -9.34 21.21 -5.93
C ASP A 28 -8.43 21.97 -6.92
N ALA A 29 -8.80 23.19 -7.30
CA ALA A 29 -8.02 24.03 -8.20
C ALA A 29 -6.63 24.41 -7.67
N GLN A 30 -6.44 24.42 -6.34
CA GLN A 30 -5.16 24.76 -5.69
C GLN A 30 -4.24 23.56 -5.49
N GLN A 31 -4.74 22.33 -5.65
CA GLN A 31 -3.94 21.14 -5.39
C GLN A 31 -2.84 20.94 -6.43
N THR A 32 -1.75 20.35 -5.98
CA THR A 32 -0.59 19.94 -6.78
C THR A 32 -0.28 18.47 -6.49
N HIS A 33 0.55 17.84 -7.31
CA HIS A 33 1.06 16.49 -7.01
C HIS A 33 1.70 16.41 -5.62
N GLU A 34 2.39 17.47 -5.20
CA GLU A 34 3.06 17.52 -3.91
C GLU A 34 2.09 17.66 -2.74
N SER A 35 1.06 18.52 -2.87
CA SER A 35 0.05 18.69 -1.82
C SER A 35 -0.84 17.46 -1.62
N LEU A 36 -1.03 16.65 -2.67
CA LEU A 36 -1.82 15.42 -2.61
C LEU A 36 -1.02 14.19 -2.13
N LYS A 37 0.29 14.27 -2.04
CA LYS A 37 1.14 13.15 -1.59
C LYS A 37 0.72 12.54 -0.23
N PRO A 38 0.41 13.34 0.81
CA PRO A 38 -0.07 12.79 2.09
C PRO A 38 -1.36 12.00 1.93
N TYR A 39 -2.33 12.54 1.19
CA TYR A 39 -3.63 11.89 0.98
C TYR A 39 -3.49 10.55 0.25
N LEU A 40 -2.71 10.50 -0.84
CA LEU A 40 -2.46 9.23 -1.55
C LEU A 40 -1.95 8.12 -0.62
N LEU A 41 -1.11 8.49 0.37
CA LEU A 41 -0.59 7.54 1.33
C LEU A 41 -1.64 7.17 2.39
N GLU A 42 -2.42 8.14 2.85
CA GLU A 42 -3.52 7.98 3.78
C GLU A 42 -4.56 7.02 3.23
N GLU A 43 -5.13 7.29 2.05
CA GLU A 43 -6.11 6.42 1.39
C GLU A 43 -5.58 4.99 1.15
N ALA A 44 -4.28 4.87 0.80
CA ALA A 44 -3.68 3.55 0.65
C ALA A 44 -3.62 2.77 1.98
N TYR A 45 -3.42 3.44 3.12
CA TYR A 45 -3.45 2.81 4.44
C TYR A 45 -4.88 2.54 4.92
N GLU A 46 -5.84 3.38 4.60
CA GLU A 46 -7.25 3.16 4.93
C GLU A 46 -7.82 1.99 4.15
N ALA A 47 -7.55 1.91 2.83
CA ALA A 47 -7.87 0.72 2.04
C ALA A 47 -7.19 -0.55 2.58
N TYR A 48 -5.93 -0.45 3.00
CA TYR A 48 -5.21 -1.57 3.62
C TYR A 48 -5.89 -2.00 4.93
N ALA A 49 -6.27 -1.05 5.80
CA ALA A 49 -6.96 -1.32 7.05
C ALA A 49 -8.35 -1.95 6.83
N ALA A 50 -9.10 -1.48 5.83
CA ALA A 50 -10.40 -2.05 5.47
C ALA A 50 -10.28 -3.51 4.98
N ILE A 51 -9.21 -3.84 4.21
CA ILE A 51 -8.92 -5.23 3.82
C ILE A 51 -8.67 -6.10 5.07
N GLU A 52 -7.87 -5.60 6.01
CA GLU A 52 -7.56 -6.31 7.24
C GLU A 52 -8.77 -6.44 8.18
N GLY A 53 -9.64 -5.44 8.22
CA GLY A 53 -10.88 -5.43 9.01
C GLY A 53 -11.96 -6.37 8.45
N GLY A 54 -11.89 -6.68 7.15
CA GLY A 54 -12.82 -7.57 6.48
C GLY A 54 -14.19 -6.95 6.19
N ASP A 55 -14.40 -5.66 6.43
CA ASP A 55 -15.63 -4.97 6.07
C ASP A 55 -15.65 -4.63 4.58
N ARG A 56 -16.59 -5.25 3.87
CA ARG A 56 -16.71 -5.08 2.42
C ARG A 56 -17.25 -3.70 2.01
N LYS A 57 -17.99 -3.04 2.90
CA LYS A 57 -18.54 -1.71 2.62
C LYS A 57 -17.42 -0.67 2.75
N ASP A 58 -16.66 -0.74 3.83
CA ASP A 58 -15.52 0.14 4.07
C ASP A 58 -14.47 -0.06 2.95
N LEU A 59 -14.10 -1.29 2.62
CA LEU A 59 -13.18 -1.57 1.52
C LEU A 59 -13.63 -0.95 0.18
N ARG A 60 -14.96 -0.94 -0.10
CA ARG A 60 -15.47 -0.33 -1.33
C ARG A 60 -15.34 1.19 -1.30
N GLU A 61 -15.54 1.81 -0.14
CA GLU A 61 -15.40 3.25 0.09
C GLU A 61 -13.93 3.65 -0.12
N GLU A 62 -13.01 3.02 0.60
CA GLU A 62 -11.58 3.30 0.55
C GLU A 62 -10.95 3.05 -0.84
N LEU A 63 -11.40 2.02 -1.55
CA LEU A 63 -11.00 1.84 -2.96
C LEU A 63 -11.50 2.96 -3.86
N GLY A 64 -12.62 3.60 -3.52
CA GLY A 64 -13.11 4.81 -4.19
C GLY A 64 -12.14 5.98 -3.98
N ASP A 65 -11.64 6.16 -2.77
CA ASP A 65 -10.72 7.25 -2.43
C ASP A 65 -9.32 7.04 -3.01
N VAL A 66 -8.82 5.79 -3.05
CA VAL A 66 -7.63 5.45 -3.85
C VAL A 66 -7.83 5.76 -5.34
N LEU A 67 -9.00 5.44 -5.90
CA LEU A 67 -9.33 5.78 -7.29
C LEU A 67 -9.39 7.29 -7.51
N LEU A 68 -9.95 8.05 -6.57
CA LEU A 68 -9.94 9.50 -6.58
C LEU A 68 -8.52 10.05 -6.71
N GLN A 69 -7.56 9.56 -5.93
CA GLN A 69 -6.16 9.97 -6.01
C GLN A 69 -5.57 9.72 -7.40
N VAL A 70 -5.85 8.55 -7.99
CA VAL A 70 -5.37 8.22 -9.35
C VAL A 70 -5.92 9.20 -10.39
N VAL A 71 -7.24 9.45 -10.37
CA VAL A 71 -7.89 10.33 -11.34
C VAL A 71 -7.48 11.78 -11.13
N PHE A 72 -7.34 12.23 -9.87
CA PHE A 72 -6.89 13.58 -9.55
C PHE A 72 -5.47 13.85 -10.04
N HIS A 73 -4.53 12.94 -9.76
CA HIS A 73 -3.17 13.05 -10.25
C HIS A 73 -3.10 13.04 -11.80
N ALA A 74 -3.92 12.24 -12.46
CA ALA A 74 -4.00 12.22 -13.91
C ALA A 74 -4.56 13.54 -14.46
N ARG A 75 -5.57 14.13 -13.80
CA ARG A 75 -6.13 15.42 -14.19
C ARG A 75 -5.14 16.58 -14.00
N LEU A 76 -4.35 16.54 -12.91
CA LEU A 76 -3.24 17.48 -12.69
C LEU A 76 -2.21 17.43 -13.81
N ALA A 77 -1.84 16.24 -14.22
CA ALA A 77 -0.80 16.03 -15.22
C ALA A 77 -1.17 16.61 -16.61
N GLN A 78 -2.45 16.76 -16.92
CA GLN A 78 -2.90 17.43 -18.16
C GLN A 78 -2.53 18.92 -18.22
N GLU A 79 -2.15 19.53 -17.09
CA GLU A 79 -1.82 20.95 -16.97
C GLU A 79 -0.32 21.22 -17.09
N HIS A 80 0.52 20.19 -17.26
CA HIS A 80 1.97 20.31 -17.39
C HIS A 80 2.41 20.47 -18.85
N ASP A 81 3.67 20.90 -19.05
CA ASP A 81 4.26 21.10 -20.38
C ASP A 81 4.33 19.82 -21.21
N GLU A 82 4.49 18.67 -20.55
CA GLU A 82 4.39 17.32 -21.15
C GLU A 82 3.15 16.61 -20.58
N PRO A 83 1.95 16.92 -21.11
CA PRO A 83 0.70 16.43 -20.53
C PRO A 83 0.50 14.94 -20.79
N TRP A 84 -0.10 14.27 -19.81
CA TRP A 84 -0.66 12.93 -19.93
C TRP A 84 -2.00 12.86 -19.15
N SER A 85 -2.80 11.88 -19.50
CA SER A 85 -4.18 11.74 -19.02
C SER A 85 -4.39 10.40 -18.30
N ILE A 86 -5.60 10.19 -17.81
CA ILE A 86 -6.01 8.90 -17.26
C ILE A 86 -5.99 7.80 -18.33
N ASP A 87 -6.17 8.13 -19.59
CA ASP A 87 -6.11 7.16 -20.68
C ASP A 87 -4.67 6.65 -20.90
N ASP A 88 -3.67 7.53 -20.72
CA ASP A 88 -2.26 7.12 -20.78
C ASP A 88 -1.89 6.21 -19.62
N VAL A 89 -2.38 6.52 -18.41
CA VAL A 89 -2.21 5.66 -17.23
C VAL A 89 -2.85 4.28 -17.45
N ALA A 90 -4.05 4.26 -18.03
CA ALA A 90 -4.78 3.03 -18.30
C ALA A 90 -4.09 2.22 -19.42
N ALA A 91 -3.65 2.87 -20.48
CA ALA A 91 -2.94 2.22 -21.59
C ALA A 91 -1.63 1.57 -21.12
N ASP A 92 -0.82 2.31 -20.37
CA ASP A 92 0.42 1.79 -19.79
C ASP A 92 0.19 0.59 -18.86
N LEU A 93 -0.90 0.65 -18.09
CA LEU A 93 -1.28 -0.45 -17.20
C LEU A 93 -1.71 -1.68 -17.99
N VAL A 94 -2.55 -1.52 -19.03
CA VAL A 94 -3.01 -2.61 -19.91
C VAL A 94 -1.81 -3.27 -20.58
N ASP A 95 -0.95 -2.49 -21.21
CA ASP A 95 0.25 -2.99 -21.91
C ASP A 95 1.16 -3.77 -20.94
N LYS A 96 1.36 -3.22 -19.75
CA LYS A 96 2.13 -3.89 -18.70
C LYS A 96 1.50 -5.21 -18.27
N LEU A 97 0.20 -5.26 -18.06
CA LEU A 97 -0.51 -6.47 -17.63
C LEU A 97 -0.48 -7.54 -18.72
N VAL A 98 -0.79 -7.18 -19.95
CA VAL A 98 -0.76 -8.11 -21.10
C VAL A 98 0.64 -8.70 -21.29
N ARG A 99 1.66 -7.86 -21.31
CA ARG A 99 3.04 -8.28 -21.46
C ARG A 99 3.53 -9.20 -20.34
N ARG A 100 3.08 -8.97 -19.11
CA ARG A 100 3.50 -9.77 -17.93
C ARG A 100 2.70 -11.04 -17.71
N HIS A 101 1.66 -11.27 -18.50
CA HIS A 101 0.85 -12.48 -18.43
C HIS A 101 0.82 -13.22 -19.78
N PRO A 102 2.00 -13.57 -20.36
CA PRO A 102 2.06 -14.25 -21.66
C PRO A 102 1.39 -15.63 -21.62
N HIS A 103 1.29 -16.25 -20.46
CA HIS A 103 0.56 -17.51 -20.26
C HIS A 103 -0.97 -17.34 -20.44
N VAL A 104 -1.50 -16.11 -20.26
CA VAL A 104 -2.92 -15.80 -20.49
C VAL A 104 -3.15 -15.28 -21.90
N PHE A 105 -2.31 -14.34 -22.37
CA PHE A 105 -2.55 -13.58 -23.59
C PHE A 105 -1.78 -14.10 -24.81
N ALA A 106 -0.73 -14.92 -24.62
CA ALA A 106 0.13 -15.40 -25.70
C ALA A 106 0.37 -16.94 -25.68
N GLY A 107 -0.35 -17.70 -24.85
CA GLY A 107 -0.24 -19.16 -24.80
C GLY A 107 1.11 -19.71 -24.30
N ALA A 108 1.90 -18.90 -23.59
CA ALA A 108 3.15 -19.36 -22.98
C ALA A 108 2.88 -20.35 -21.83
N PRO A 109 3.82 -21.26 -21.50
CA PRO A 109 3.70 -22.09 -20.31
C PRO A 109 3.61 -21.27 -19.02
N ALA A 110 2.86 -21.79 -18.04
CA ALA A 110 2.65 -21.14 -16.74
C ALA A 110 3.62 -21.64 -15.65
N ASP A 111 4.84 -22.01 -16.03
CA ASP A 111 5.86 -22.52 -15.11
C ASP A 111 6.52 -21.37 -14.33
N ASP A 112 6.63 -21.54 -13.02
CA ASP A 112 7.25 -20.57 -12.08
C ASP A 112 6.95 -19.09 -12.37
N LEU A 113 5.68 -18.72 -12.16
CA LEU A 113 5.18 -17.37 -12.47
C LEU A 113 5.93 -16.26 -11.70
N ASP A 114 6.35 -16.52 -10.46
CA ASP A 114 7.06 -15.52 -9.63
C ASP A 114 8.46 -15.19 -10.16
N ALA A 115 9.21 -16.20 -10.57
CA ALA A 115 10.53 -16.01 -11.16
C ALA A 115 10.44 -15.33 -12.53
N THR A 116 9.51 -15.78 -13.36
CA THR A 116 9.24 -15.21 -14.68
C THR A 116 8.83 -13.75 -14.60
N TRP A 117 7.93 -13.40 -13.68
CA TRP A 117 7.47 -12.03 -13.48
C TRP A 117 8.60 -11.07 -13.09
N GLU A 118 9.49 -11.50 -12.20
CA GLU A 118 10.57 -10.61 -11.76
C GLU A 118 11.67 -10.47 -12.81
N GLN A 119 11.95 -11.51 -13.59
CA GLN A 119 12.84 -11.44 -14.77
C GLN A 119 12.30 -10.44 -15.79
N MET A 120 10.99 -10.48 -16.07
CA MET A 120 10.35 -9.52 -16.96
C MET A 120 10.47 -8.08 -16.45
N LYS A 121 10.27 -7.85 -15.14
CA LYS A 121 10.45 -6.52 -14.53
C LYS A 121 11.88 -6.00 -14.62
N GLN A 122 12.87 -6.88 -14.56
CA GLN A 122 14.28 -6.50 -14.70
C GLN A 122 14.59 -6.11 -16.15
N ALA A 123 14.14 -6.94 -17.09
CA ALA A 123 14.35 -6.70 -18.53
C ALA A 123 13.67 -5.42 -19.02
N GLU A 124 12.41 -5.17 -18.60
CA GLU A 124 11.63 -3.99 -18.99
C GLU A 124 12.29 -2.66 -18.59
N LYS A 125 12.94 -2.62 -17.45
CA LYS A 125 13.48 -1.36 -16.91
C LYS A 125 14.97 -1.19 -17.12
N GLY A 126 15.65 -2.11 -17.82
CA GLY A 126 17.10 -2.06 -18.07
C GLY A 126 17.92 -1.93 -16.79
N ARG A 127 17.44 -2.49 -15.67
CA ARG A 127 18.05 -2.31 -14.35
C ARG A 127 19.43 -2.92 -14.30
N THR A 128 20.39 -2.12 -13.90
CA THR A 128 21.79 -2.53 -13.70
C THR A 128 22.10 -2.93 -12.26
N SER A 129 21.21 -2.57 -11.31
CA SER A 129 21.34 -2.91 -9.90
C SER A 129 20.09 -3.60 -9.35
N VAL A 130 20.28 -4.55 -8.46
CA VAL A 130 19.18 -5.23 -7.73
C VAL A 130 18.42 -4.29 -6.80
N THR A 131 19.01 -3.17 -6.40
CA THR A 131 18.37 -2.17 -5.54
C THR A 131 17.61 -1.11 -6.33
N GLU A 132 17.82 -1.03 -7.64
CA GLU A 132 17.19 -0.03 -8.48
C GLU A 132 15.67 -0.17 -8.50
N GLY A 133 14.96 0.96 -8.37
CA GLY A 133 13.50 1.02 -8.34
C GLY A 133 12.87 0.37 -7.08
N VAL A 134 13.62 0.31 -5.98
CA VAL A 134 13.06 0.07 -4.65
C VAL A 134 12.67 1.43 -4.07
N PRO A 135 11.37 1.71 -3.83
CA PRO A 135 10.96 2.95 -3.19
C PRO A 135 11.48 2.98 -1.75
N LEU A 136 12.26 3.99 -1.39
CA LEU A 136 12.84 4.10 -0.04
C LEU A 136 11.84 4.62 1.00
N GLY A 137 10.72 5.22 0.58
CA GLY A 137 9.65 5.70 1.45
C GLY A 137 8.69 4.62 1.95
N GLN A 138 8.95 3.33 1.68
CA GLN A 138 8.14 2.24 2.22
C GLN A 138 8.29 2.11 3.75
N PRO A 139 7.31 1.49 4.46
CA PRO A 139 7.48 1.07 5.84
C PRO A 139 8.77 0.26 6.03
N ALA A 140 9.46 0.48 7.15
CA ALA A 140 10.85 0.02 7.31
C ALA A 140 11.01 -1.51 7.22
N LEU A 141 10.07 -2.28 7.77
CA LEU A 141 10.12 -3.74 7.69
C LEU A 141 9.85 -4.23 6.27
N SER A 142 8.92 -3.62 5.55
CA SER A 142 8.66 -3.90 4.14
C SER A 142 9.87 -3.57 3.26
N LEU A 143 10.53 -2.42 3.50
CA LEU A 143 11.74 -2.04 2.80
C LEU A 143 12.86 -3.06 3.03
N ALA A 144 13.11 -3.43 4.30
CA ALA A 144 14.11 -4.41 4.67
C ALA A 144 13.83 -5.78 4.02
N ALA A 145 12.59 -6.27 4.10
CA ALA A 145 12.18 -7.53 3.48
C ALA A 145 12.42 -7.53 1.96
N LYS A 146 12.07 -6.44 1.30
CA LYS A 146 12.25 -6.28 -0.16
C LYS A 146 13.72 -6.25 -0.56
N LEU A 147 14.57 -5.53 0.17
CA LEU A 147 16.00 -5.48 -0.10
C LEU A 147 16.67 -6.83 0.14
N GLN A 148 16.35 -7.51 1.25
CA GLN A 148 16.83 -8.85 1.54
C GLN A 148 16.39 -9.87 0.47
N LYS A 149 15.11 -9.83 0.02
CA LYS A 149 14.59 -10.70 -1.05
C LYS A 149 15.37 -10.50 -2.35
N ARG A 150 15.66 -9.26 -2.71
CA ARG A 150 16.41 -8.94 -3.94
C ARG A 150 17.87 -9.34 -3.85
N GLY A 151 18.55 -9.07 -2.71
CA GLY A 151 19.92 -9.48 -2.50
C GLY A 151 20.09 -10.99 -2.54
N ALA A 152 19.20 -11.74 -1.89
CA ALA A 152 19.22 -13.20 -1.86
C ALA A 152 19.14 -13.83 -3.26
N ARG A 153 18.41 -13.23 -4.19
CA ARG A 153 18.28 -13.72 -5.58
C ARG A 153 19.61 -13.71 -6.36
N VAL A 154 20.49 -12.81 -6.03
CA VAL A 154 21.82 -12.71 -6.66
C VAL A 154 22.94 -13.24 -5.75
N GLY A 155 22.58 -14.01 -4.74
CA GLY A 155 23.53 -14.68 -3.86
C GLY A 155 24.21 -13.77 -2.83
N VAL A 156 23.71 -12.56 -2.58
CA VAL A 156 24.26 -11.69 -1.53
C VAL A 156 23.96 -12.31 -0.17
N PRO A 157 24.99 -12.61 0.64
CA PRO A 157 24.79 -13.13 1.98
C PRO A 157 24.12 -12.05 2.85
N LEU A 158 23.31 -12.48 3.81
CA LEU A 158 22.67 -11.56 4.74
C LEU A 158 23.72 -11.03 5.73
N PRO A 159 24.02 -9.72 5.72
CA PRO A 159 24.98 -9.16 6.67
C PRO A 159 24.41 -9.16 8.08
N SER A 160 25.27 -9.33 9.08
CA SER A 160 24.93 -9.18 10.49
C SER A 160 25.24 -7.77 10.94
N TYR A 161 24.29 -7.16 11.63
CA TYR A 161 24.43 -5.85 12.26
C TYR A 161 24.27 -5.99 13.77
N GLY A 162 24.89 -5.11 14.54
CA GLY A 162 24.77 -5.08 15.99
C GLY A 162 23.59 -4.23 16.48
N GLY A 163 23.23 -4.42 17.75
CA GLY A 163 22.17 -3.66 18.43
C GLY A 163 20.76 -3.95 17.93
N ALA A 164 19.80 -3.18 18.41
CA ALA A 164 18.38 -3.38 18.13
C ALA A 164 18.05 -3.38 16.61
N ALA A 165 18.72 -2.53 15.83
CA ALA A 165 18.54 -2.51 14.38
C ALA A 165 18.97 -3.83 13.73
N GLY A 166 20.06 -4.45 14.21
CA GLY A 166 20.52 -5.75 13.75
C GLY A 166 19.58 -6.89 14.14
N GLU A 167 18.98 -6.81 15.31
CA GLU A 167 17.94 -7.76 15.75
C GLU A 167 16.70 -7.67 14.88
N LEU A 168 16.20 -6.46 14.63
CA LEU A 168 15.08 -6.22 13.71
C LEU A 168 15.38 -6.73 12.30
N TRP A 169 16.59 -6.45 11.77
CA TRP A 169 17.03 -6.94 10.48
C TRP A 169 17.00 -8.47 10.39
N SER A 170 17.45 -9.15 11.45
CA SER A 170 17.46 -10.61 11.55
C SER A 170 16.06 -11.19 11.70
N LEU A 171 15.17 -10.50 12.43
CA LEU A 171 13.76 -10.87 12.54
C LEU A 171 13.04 -10.82 11.18
N VAL A 172 13.28 -9.78 10.38
CA VAL A 172 12.78 -9.68 9.01
C VAL A 172 13.23 -10.87 8.17
N ALA A 173 14.49 -11.28 8.28
CA ALA A 173 15.01 -12.44 7.56
C ALA A 173 14.32 -13.74 7.99
N ARG A 174 14.06 -13.91 9.28
CA ARG A 174 13.33 -15.06 9.82
C ARG A 174 11.89 -15.11 9.33
N CYS A 175 11.15 -14.02 9.42
CA CYS A 175 9.79 -13.94 8.86
C CYS A 175 9.76 -14.36 7.38
N ARG A 176 10.71 -13.84 6.59
CA ARG A 176 10.81 -14.21 5.18
C ARG A 176 11.09 -15.70 4.95
N ALA A 177 11.94 -16.31 5.77
CA ALA A 177 12.24 -17.74 5.68
C ALA A 177 11.02 -18.61 6.00
N GLU A 178 10.14 -18.12 6.86
CA GLU A 178 8.88 -18.74 7.25
C GLU A 178 7.71 -18.38 6.30
N GLY A 179 7.95 -17.58 5.26
CA GLY A 179 6.92 -17.15 4.31
C GLY A 179 5.99 -16.07 4.84
N LEU A 180 6.37 -15.41 5.96
CA LEU A 180 5.57 -14.37 6.61
C LEU A 180 5.98 -12.98 6.11
N ASP A 181 5.01 -12.06 6.09
CA ASP A 181 5.26 -10.63 5.87
C ASP A 181 5.56 -9.95 7.23
N PRO A 182 6.78 -9.42 7.45
CA PRO A 182 7.15 -8.87 8.75
C PRO A 182 6.39 -7.60 9.12
N GLU A 183 5.96 -6.81 8.14
CA GLU A 183 5.14 -5.61 8.35
C GLU A 183 3.74 -6.01 8.79
N ALA A 184 3.12 -6.97 8.11
CA ALA A 184 1.80 -7.48 8.45
C ALA A 184 1.79 -8.15 9.84
N GLU A 185 2.84 -8.92 10.18
CA GLU A 185 2.94 -9.58 11.49
C GLU A 185 3.02 -8.56 12.64
N LEU A 186 3.86 -7.54 12.53
CA LEU A 186 3.95 -6.52 13.58
C LEU A 186 2.68 -5.68 13.67
N ARG A 187 2.05 -5.38 12.53
CA ARG A 187 0.79 -4.64 12.49
C ARG A 187 -0.34 -5.44 13.15
N ARG A 188 -0.41 -6.75 12.91
CA ARG A 188 -1.38 -7.64 13.58
C ARG A 188 -1.23 -7.58 15.10
N VAL A 189 -0.02 -7.76 15.62
CA VAL A 189 0.25 -7.68 17.07
C VAL A 189 -0.11 -6.29 17.62
N SER A 190 0.17 -5.24 16.89
CA SER A 190 -0.15 -3.86 17.30
C SER A 190 -1.67 -3.63 17.38
N ARG A 191 -2.44 -4.22 16.44
CA ARG A 191 -3.91 -4.18 16.53
C ARG A 191 -4.45 -4.98 17.69
N ASP A 192 -3.97 -6.21 17.88
CA ASP A 192 -4.38 -7.05 19.00
C ASP A 192 -4.14 -6.32 20.34
N TYR A 193 -2.99 -5.64 20.45
CA TYR A 193 -2.67 -4.80 21.59
C TYR A 193 -3.66 -3.64 21.77
N ARG A 194 -3.93 -2.88 20.69
CA ARG A 194 -4.91 -1.77 20.71
C ARG A 194 -6.29 -2.24 21.12
N ASP A 195 -6.77 -3.32 20.54
CA ASP A 195 -8.11 -3.82 20.76
C ASP A 195 -8.28 -4.33 22.21
N ARG A 196 -7.24 -4.99 22.73
CA ARG A 196 -7.21 -5.41 24.14
C ARG A 196 -7.21 -4.21 25.08
N LEU A 197 -6.39 -3.19 24.78
CA LEU A 197 -6.35 -1.96 25.57
C LEU A 197 -7.70 -1.26 25.57
N ALA A 198 -8.32 -1.08 24.41
CA ALA A 198 -9.63 -0.44 24.29
C ALA A 198 -10.73 -1.21 25.05
N ALA A 199 -10.69 -2.54 25.04
CA ALA A 199 -11.63 -3.34 25.82
C ALA A 199 -11.45 -3.13 27.33
N ILE A 200 -10.21 -3.12 27.82
CA ILE A 200 -9.93 -2.85 29.25
C ILE A 200 -10.37 -1.44 29.63
N GLU A 201 -10.11 -0.44 28.79
CA GLU A 201 -10.56 0.94 29.04
C GLU A 201 -12.09 1.06 29.10
N ALA A 202 -12.80 0.34 28.25
CA ALA A 202 -14.27 0.30 28.27
C ALA A 202 -14.79 -0.33 29.55
N ASP A 203 -14.19 -1.43 30.02
CA ASP A 203 -14.55 -2.08 31.30
C ASP A 203 -14.28 -1.14 32.47
N LEU A 204 -13.13 -0.47 32.51
CA LEU A 204 -12.78 0.51 33.54
C LEU A 204 -13.77 1.67 33.60
N LEU A 205 -14.15 2.18 32.45
CA LEU A 205 -15.15 3.26 32.36
C LEU A 205 -16.51 2.80 32.92
N ALA A 206 -16.92 1.57 32.61
CA ALA A 206 -18.16 1.00 33.13
C ALA A 206 -18.12 0.79 34.68
N GLU A 207 -16.93 0.51 35.21
CA GLU A 207 -16.69 0.40 36.65
C GLU A 207 -16.54 1.77 37.35
N GLY A 208 -16.48 2.87 36.62
CA GLY A 208 -16.22 4.21 37.15
C GLY A 208 -14.78 4.41 37.62
N THR A 209 -13.86 3.60 37.11
CA THR A 209 -12.43 3.63 37.47
C THR A 209 -11.65 4.43 36.43
N ASP A 210 -10.85 5.40 36.87
CA ASP A 210 -9.98 6.16 36.01
C ASP A 210 -8.76 5.30 35.59
N PRO A 211 -8.53 5.04 34.32
CA PRO A 211 -7.35 4.32 33.84
C PRO A 211 -6.02 4.90 34.32
N ALA A 212 -5.94 6.23 34.51
CA ALA A 212 -4.75 6.92 35.00
C ALA A 212 -4.43 6.66 36.46
N ALA A 213 -5.40 6.14 37.22
CA ALA A 213 -5.21 5.80 38.63
C ALA A 213 -4.68 4.38 38.87
N LEU A 214 -4.59 3.55 37.82
CA LEU A 214 -4.13 2.16 37.93
C LEU A 214 -2.62 2.06 38.06
N THR A 215 -2.20 1.14 38.95
CA THR A 215 -0.78 0.73 39.04
C THR A 215 -0.43 -0.27 37.93
N GLU A 216 0.86 -0.50 37.73
CA GLU A 216 1.33 -1.53 36.81
C GLU A 216 0.76 -2.93 37.16
N ALA A 217 0.67 -3.25 38.41
CA ALA A 217 0.08 -4.52 38.88
C ALA A 217 -1.40 -4.64 38.52
N ASP A 218 -2.17 -3.56 38.63
CA ASP A 218 -3.58 -3.53 38.25
C ASP A 218 -3.75 -3.74 36.75
N TRP A 219 -2.90 -3.11 35.93
CA TRP A 219 -2.87 -3.32 34.49
C TRP A 219 -2.53 -4.75 34.12
N LEU A 220 -1.49 -5.34 34.75
CA LEU A 220 -1.09 -6.73 34.48
C LEU A 220 -2.22 -7.71 34.81
N ALA A 221 -2.93 -7.48 35.92
CA ALA A 221 -4.07 -8.32 36.31
C ALA A 221 -5.24 -8.28 35.32
N ARG A 222 -5.44 -7.15 34.64
CA ARG A 222 -6.49 -7.01 33.62
C ARG A 222 -6.04 -7.49 32.23
N TRP A 223 -4.73 -7.53 32.00
CA TRP A 223 -4.15 -7.99 30.75
C TRP A 223 -4.17 -9.53 30.60
N SER A 224 -4.17 -10.27 31.73
CA SER A 224 -4.22 -11.73 31.79
C SER A 224 -5.58 -12.26 31.40
#